data_25f1a75b8e1bfb87269bb07b3e510371
#
_entry.id   25f1a75b8e1bfb87269bb07b3e510371
#
_cell.length_a   1.000
_cell.length_b   1.000
_cell.length_c   1.000
_cell.angle_alpha   90.00
_cell.angle_beta   90.00
_cell.angle_gamma   90.00
#
_symmetry.space_group_name_H-M   'P 1'
#
loop_
_entity.id
_entity.type
_entity.pdbx_description
1 polymer ?
#
loop_
_entity_poly.entity_id
_entity_poly.type
_entity_poly.pdbx_seq_one_letter_code
_entity_poly.pdbx_strand_id
1 'polypeptide(L)'
;PDYSSAASDVYKRQVSKLTGSGIPVAAVSTGFPAGLSPLPLRIAEIEYSVSAGASEIDIVISRRHVLTQNWRDLYDEVQSFRKACGSAHIKTILATGELGTLRNVARASAVCMMAGADFIKTSTGKEPVNATLPVSLVMMRAIREYHEKTGFKIGYKPAGGISKAKDALTYLSLVKEELGDQWLSPDLFRFGASSLLGDIERQLEHYTTGVYSASYRHAMG
;
A
#
# COMPACT_ATOMS: atom_id res chain seq x y z
N PRO A 1 14.65 -20.24 16.18
CA PRO A 1 13.21 -20.21 15.94
C PRO A 1 12.95 -19.29 14.75
N ASP A 2 12.37 -19.89 13.69
CA ASP A 2 12.05 -19.23 12.43
C ASP A 2 10.92 -18.21 12.61
N TYR A 3 11.26 -16.99 12.96
CA TYR A 3 10.30 -15.88 12.94
C TYR A 3 9.81 -15.54 11.53
N SER A 4 10.52 -15.98 10.49
CA SER A 4 10.09 -15.89 9.10
C SER A 4 8.99 -16.89 8.76
N SER A 5 8.92 -18.05 9.45
CA SER A 5 7.96 -19.10 9.14
C SER A 5 6.50 -18.70 9.41
N ALA A 6 6.23 -17.93 10.47
CA ALA A 6 4.87 -17.54 10.82
C ALA A 6 4.22 -16.61 9.79
N ALA A 7 4.94 -15.60 9.31
CA ALA A 7 4.43 -14.70 8.28
C ALA A 7 4.24 -15.43 6.94
N SER A 8 5.18 -16.29 6.57
CA SER A 8 5.10 -17.07 5.33
C SER A 8 3.97 -18.10 5.34
N ASP A 9 3.73 -18.75 6.47
CA ASP A 9 2.63 -19.70 6.59
C ASP A 9 1.27 -19.02 6.48
N VAL A 10 1.16 -17.75 6.94
CA VAL A 10 -0.02 -16.92 6.72
C VAL A 10 -0.20 -16.66 5.23
N TYR A 11 0.84 -16.23 4.50
CA TYR A 11 0.73 -15.96 3.06
C TYR A 11 0.43 -17.22 2.24
N LYS A 12 1.09 -18.35 2.52
CA LYS A 12 0.78 -19.64 1.90
C LYS A 12 -0.67 -20.06 2.12
N ARG A 13 -1.19 -19.86 3.33
CA ARG A 13 -2.60 -20.14 3.64
C ARG A 13 -3.53 -19.22 2.88
N GLN A 14 -3.21 -17.92 2.78
CA GLN A 14 -4.00 -16.96 1.99
C GLN A 14 -3.99 -17.32 0.51
N VAL A 15 -2.83 -17.63 -0.08
CA VAL A 15 -2.71 -18.09 -1.46
C VAL A 15 -3.60 -19.32 -1.70
N SER A 16 -3.51 -20.35 -0.83
CA SER A 16 -4.33 -21.56 -0.93
C SER A 16 -5.84 -21.25 -0.85
N LYS A 17 -6.26 -20.34 0.03
CA LYS A 17 -7.68 -20.01 0.22
C LYS A 17 -8.25 -19.14 -0.90
N LEU A 18 -7.42 -18.32 -1.53
CA LEU A 18 -7.83 -17.41 -2.59
C LEU A 18 -7.58 -17.97 -4.01
N THR A 19 -7.05 -19.18 -4.12
CA THR A 19 -6.85 -19.83 -5.42
C THR A 19 -8.15 -19.90 -6.20
N GLY A 20 -8.13 -19.39 -7.44
CA GLY A 20 -9.28 -19.34 -8.33
C GLY A 20 -10.26 -18.19 -8.09
N SER A 21 -10.06 -17.35 -7.06
CA SER A 21 -10.93 -16.19 -6.77
C SER A 21 -10.60 -14.95 -7.62
N GLY A 22 -9.43 -14.90 -8.25
CA GLY A 22 -8.92 -13.70 -8.92
C GLY A 22 -8.44 -12.60 -7.96
N ILE A 23 -8.47 -12.84 -6.64
CA ILE A 23 -8.02 -11.86 -5.63
C ILE A 23 -6.51 -12.06 -5.38
N PRO A 24 -5.67 -11.02 -5.62
CA PRO A 24 -4.24 -11.14 -5.40
C PRO A 24 -3.88 -11.17 -3.91
N VAL A 25 -2.85 -11.92 -3.56
CA VAL A 25 -2.28 -11.93 -2.21
C VAL A 25 -1.16 -10.90 -2.12
N ALA A 26 -1.32 -9.92 -1.23
CA ALA A 26 -0.34 -8.90 -0.95
C ALA A 26 0.41 -9.21 0.35
N ALA A 27 1.72 -9.38 0.27
CA ALA A 27 2.59 -9.57 1.42
C ALA A 27 3.29 -8.27 1.80
N VAL A 28 3.32 -7.92 3.10
CA VAL A 28 4.20 -6.86 3.61
C VAL A 28 5.61 -7.43 3.78
N SER A 29 6.63 -6.63 3.50
CA SER A 29 8.02 -7.07 3.50
C SER A 29 8.98 -5.93 3.88
N THR A 30 10.28 -6.24 3.81
CA THR A 30 11.39 -5.30 4.04
C THR A 30 11.51 -4.82 5.49
N GLY A 31 11.28 -5.73 6.44
CA GLY A 31 11.34 -5.42 7.88
C GLY A 31 10.16 -4.57 8.35
N PHE A 32 8.98 -4.83 7.78
CA PHE A 32 7.73 -4.15 8.16
C PHE A 32 7.47 -4.24 9.68
N PRO A 33 7.01 -3.17 10.38
CA PRO A 33 6.72 -1.83 9.82
C PRO A 33 7.92 -0.87 9.77
N ALA A 34 9.02 -1.19 10.44
CA ALA A 34 10.12 -0.26 10.68
C ALA A 34 11.03 -0.02 9.46
N GLY A 35 11.24 -1.04 8.62
CA GLY A 35 12.11 -0.93 7.44
C GLY A 35 13.60 -0.78 7.79
N LEU A 36 14.03 -1.26 8.96
CA LEU A 36 15.40 -1.03 9.49
C LEU A 36 16.34 -2.23 9.34
N SER A 37 15.84 -3.37 8.86
CA SER A 37 16.69 -4.54 8.64
C SER A 37 17.74 -4.26 7.55
N PRO A 38 18.92 -4.90 7.61
CA PRO A 38 19.93 -4.82 6.55
C PRO A 38 19.39 -5.17 5.18
N LEU A 39 19.84 -4.46 4.13
CA LEU A 39 19.33 -4.59 2.76
C LEU A 39 19.30 -6.06 2.26
N PRO A 40 20.33 -6.89 2.45
CA PRO A 40 20.28 -8.29 2.00
C PRO A 40 19.14 -9.10 2.63
N LEU A 41 18.83 -8.88 3.92
CA LEU A 41 17.74 -9.56 4.60
C LEU A 41 16.38 -9.10 4.09
N ARG A 42 16.24 -7.83 3.77
CA ARG A 42 15.02 -7.25 3.19
C ARG A 42 14.75 -7.79 1.78
N ILE A 43 15.81 -8.00 0.99
CA ILE A 43 15.73 -8.64 -0.33
C ILE A 43 15.29 -10.11 -0.18
N ALA A 44 15.94 -10.86 0.70
CA ALA A 44 15.59 -12.27 0.96
C ALA A 44 14.14 -12.43 1.44
N GLU A 45 13.62 -11.50 2.24
CA GLU A 45 12.22 -11.50 2.69
C GLU A 45 11.25 -11.33 1.50
N ILE A 46 11.57 -10.46 0.53
CA ILE A 46 10.79 -10.29 -0.71
C ILE A 46 10.79 -11.59 -1.51
N GLU A 47 11.98 -12.11 -1.83
CA GLU A 47 12.16 -13.33 -2.63
C GLU A 47 11.40 -14.52 -2.00
N TYR A 48 11.46 -14.62 -0.69
CA TYR A 48 10.72 -15.64 0.07
C TYR A 48 9.20 -15.46 -0.07
N SER A 49 8.69 -14.22 0.07
CA SER A 49 7.26 -13.94 -0.07
C SER A 49 6.75 -14.23 -1.47
N VAL A 50 7.53 -13.89 -2.50
CA VAL A 50 7.20 -14.22 -3.90
C VAL A 50 7.20 -15.73 -4.13
N SER A 51 8.21 -16.46 -3.63
CA SER A 51 8.27 -17.91 -3.73
C SER A 51 7.13 -18.62 -2.99
N ALA A 52 6.58 -17.99 -1.95
CA ALA A 52 5.40 -18.46 -1.21
C ALA A 52 4.07 -18.19 -1.96
N GLY A 53 4.12 -17.53 -3.13
CA GLY A 53 2.97 -17.29 -4.00
C GLY A 53 2.33 -15.89 -3.83
N ALA A 54 2.96 -14.97 -3.11
CA ALA A 54 2.48 -13.59 -3.09
C ALA A 54 2.64 -12.95 -4.48
N SER A 55 1.57 -12.40 -5.01
CA SER A 55 1.56 -11.70 -6.31
C SER A 55 1.77 -10.18 -6.19
N GLU A 56 1.71 -9.67 -4.97
CA GLU A 56 1.91 -8.26 -4.66
C GLU A 56 2.78 -8.13 -3.40
N ILE A 57 3.75 -7.21 -3.41
CA ILE A 57 4.67 -6.99 -2.28
C ILE A 57 4.59 -5.53 -1.85
N ASP A 58 4.17 -5.30 -0.60
CA ASP A 58 4.17 -3.98 0.02
C ASP A 58 5.49 -3.78 0.78
N ILE A 59 6.44 -3.04 0.20
CA ILE A 59 7.75 -2.77 0.81
C ILE A 59 7.74 -1.48 1.62
N VAL A 60 8.55 -1.40 2.67
CA VAL A 60 8.79 -0.17 3.44
C VAL A 60 10.12 0.43 3.03
N ILE A 61 10.12 1.72 2.63
CA ILE A 61 11.36 2.44 2.30
C ILE A 61 12.17 2.77 3.56
N SER A 62 13.48 2.95 3.41
CA SER A 62 14.32 3.55 4.44
C SER A 62 14.07 5.05 4.53
N ARG A 63 13.26 5.48 5.51
CA ARG A 63 12.93 6.90 5.74
C ARG A 63 14.14 7.79 5.91
N ARG A 64 15.26 7.21 6.41
CA ARG A 64 16.55 7.90 6.53
C ARG A 64 16.96 8.56 5.21
N HIS A 65 16.83 7.88 4.07
CA HIS A 65 17.23 8.44 2.78
C HIS A 65 16.43 9.71 2.44
N VAL A 66 15.13 9.73 2.74
CA VAL A 66 14.29 10.89 2.56
C VAL A 66 14.68 12.04 3.49
N LEU A 67 14.84 11.75 4.78
CA LEU A 67 15.15 12.75 5.80
C LEU A 67 16.54 13.38 5.62
N THR A 68 17.49 12.63 5.08
CA THR A 68 18.85 13.13 4.75
C THR A 68 18.95 13.60 3.30
N GLN A 69 17.83 13.62 2.55
CA GLN A 69 17.75 14.01 1.12
C GLN A 69 18.68 13.18 0.21
N ASN A 70 18.99 11.96 0.59
CA ASN A 70 19.78 11.04 -0.20
C ASN A 70 18.89 10.28 -1.20
N TRP A 71 18.45 10.98 -2.22
CA TRP A 71 17.47 10.49 -3.22
C TRP A 71 18.05 9.38 -4.09
N ARG A 72 19.38 9.36 -4.28
CA ARG A 72 20.05 8.30 -5.05
C ARG A 72 19.96 6.96 -4.34
N ASP A 73 20.28 6.92 -3.05
CA ASP A 73 20.21 5.68 -2.26
C ASP A 73 18.76 5.19 -2.14
N LEU A 74 17.77 6.11 -2.04
CA LEU A 74 16.36 5.73 -2.07
C LEU A 74 15.99 5.05 -3.39
N TYR A 75 16.43 5.62 -4.52
CA TYR A 75 16.20 5.05 -5.84
C TYR A 75 16.84 3.66 -5.95
N ASP A 76 18.11 3.53 -5.60
CA ASP A 76 18.87 2.28 -5.72
C ASP A 76 18.30 1.19 -4.78
N GLU A 77 17.84 1.57 -3.57
CA GLU A 77 17.12 0.67 -2.65
C GLU A 77 15.85 0.12 -3.28
N VAL A 78 14.96 1.00 -3.75
CA VAL A 78 13.66 0.59 -4.33
C VAL A 78 13.87 -0.20 -5.63
N GLN A 79 14.85 0.16 -6.44
CA GLN A 79 15.20 -0.60 -7.65
C GLN A 79 15.69 -2.02 -7.31
N SER A 80 16.45 -2.18 -6.20
CA SER A 80 16.85 -3.50 -5.72
C SER A 80 15.65 -4.35 -5.30
N PHE A 81 14.68 -3.74 -4.61
CA PHE A 81 13.42 -4.41 -4.26
C PHE A 81 12.58 -4.76 -5.48
N ARG A 82 12.51 -3.86 -6.49
CA ARG A 82 11.83 -4.15 -7.74
C ARG A 82 12.38 -5.40 -8.42
N LYS A 83 13.72 -5.53 -8.45
CA LYS A 83 14.38 -6.71 -9.01
C LYS A 83 14.01 -7.98 -8.24
N ALA A 84 14.01 -7.93 -6.90
CA ALA A 84 13.65 -9.07 -6.06
C ALA A 84 12.18 -9.49 -6.20
N CYS A 85 11.28 -8.55 -6.49
CA CYS A 85 9.86 -8.84 -6.72
C CYS A 85 9.61 -9.61 -8.03
N GLY A 86 10.53 -9.59 -9.00
CA GLY A 86 10.32 -10.24 -10.30
C GLY A 86 9.05 -9.75 -10.99
N SER A 87 8.09 -10.63 -11.22
CA SER A 87 6.79 -10.31 -11.83
C SER A 87 5.73 -9.83 -10.83
N ALA A 88 5.96 -9.95 -9.53
CA ALA A 88 5.02 -9.48 -8.51
C ALA A 88 4.93 -7.95 -8.50
N HIS A 89 3.75 -7.39 -8.28
CA HIS A 89 3.55 -5.95 -8.18
C HIS A 89 4.19 -5.42 -6.89
N ILE A 90 4.96 -4.33 -7.00
CA ILE A 90 5.59 -3.67 -5.87
C ILE A 90 4.82 -2.42 -5.46
N LYS A 91 4.47 -2.32 -4.17
CA LYS A 91 3.86 -1.13 -3.57
C LYS A 91 4.81 -0.55 -2.54
N THR A 92 5.24 0.69 -2.74
CA THR A 92 6.19 1.35 -1.86
C THR A 92 5.48 2.11 -0.74
N ILE A 93 5.66 1.65 0.50
CA ILE A 93 5.15 2.33 1.70
C ILE A 93 6.12 3.45 2.08
N LEU A 94 5.65 4.69 1.98
CA LEU A 94 6.47 5.87 2.23
C LEU A 94 6.60 6.21 3.71
N ALA A 95 5.65 5.77 4.56
CA ALA A 95 5.52 6.18 5.97
C ALA A 95 5.42 7.72 6.09
N THR A 96 4.44 8.28 5.40
CA THR A 96 4.31 9.72 5.14
C THR A 96 4.26 10.59 6.38
N GLY A 97 3.72 10.08 7.50
CA GLY A 97 3.69 10.78 8.78
C GLY A 97 5.07 11.02 9.41
N GLU A 98 6.10 10.31 8.94
CA GLU A 98 7.47 10.40 9.45
C GLU A 98 8.44 11.12 8.49
N LEU A 99 7.96 11.62 7.34
CA LEU A 99 8.81 12.28 6.34
C LEU A 99 9.01 13.79 6.57
N GLY A 100 8.40 14.36 7.60
CA GLY A 100 8.59 15.73 8.07
C GLY A 100 7.87 16.78 7.22
N THR A 101 7.88 16.73 5.89
CA THR A 101 7.26 17.74 5.02
C THR A 101 6.52 17.12 3.83
N LEU A 102 5.48 17.82 3.33
CA LEU A 102 4.80 17.45 2.10
C LEU A 102 5.74 17.45 0.87
N ARG A 103 6.77 18.29 0.87
CA ARG A 103 7.80 18.29 -0.17
C ARG A 103 8.58 16.98 -0.18
N ASN A 104 8.93 16.43 0.99
CA ASN A 104 9.58 15.14 1.09
C ASN A 104 8.66 14.01 0.62
N VAL A 105 7.36 14.08 0.94
CA VAL A 105 6.36 13.12 0.43
C VAL A 105 6.31 13.15 -1.11
N ALA A 106 6.22 14.32 -1.72
CA ALA A 106 6.20 14.46 -3.17
C ALA A 106 7.47 13.89 -3.84
N ARG A 107 8.64 14.24 -3.31
CA ARG A 107 9.93 13.75 -3.83
C ARG A 107 10.10 12.25 -3.66
N ALA A 108 9.78 11.71 -2.48
CA ALA A 108 9.82 10.28 -2.23
C ALA A 108 8.86 9.52 -3.16
N SER A 109 7.64 10.03 -3.39
CA SER A 109 6.70 9.49 -4.36
C SER A 109 7.32 9.40 -5.75
N ALA A 110 7.87 10.52 -6.25
CA ALA A 110 8.50 10.57 -7.58
C ALA A 110 9.68 9.60 -7.70
N VAL A 111 10.58 9.56 -6.70
CA VAL A 111 11.74 8.65 -6.72
C VAL A 111 11.31 7.19 -6.71
N CYS A 112 10.31 6.81 -5.89
CA CYS A 112 9.81 5.43 -5.86
C CYS A 112 9.18 5.03 -7.20
N MET A 113 8.40 5.91 -7.84
CA MET A 113 7.83 5.66 -9.16
C MET A 113 8.90 5.50 -10.23
N MET A 114 9.92 6.37 -10.25
CA MET A 114 11.06 6.26 -11.17
C MET A 114 11.87 4.98 -10.95
N ALA A 115 11.93 4.46 -9.73
CA ALA A 115 12.61 3.21 -9.39
C ALA A 115 11.80 1.95 -9.72
N GLY A 116 10.59 2.08 -10.27
CA GLY A 116 9.78 0.98 -10.76
C GLY A 116 8.69 0.52 -9.80
N ALA A 117 8.19 1.39 -8.90
CA ALA A 117 7.02 1.09 -8.09
C ALA A 117 5.75 1.04 -8.96
N ASP A 118 4.93 -0.01 -8.82
CA ASP A 118 3.62 -0.12 -9.44
C ASP A 118 2.57 0.66 -8.65
N PHE A 119 2.78 0.80 -7.33
CA PHE A 119 1.95 1.59 -6.42
C PHE A 119 2.82 2.40 -5.47
N ILE A 120 2.30 3.56 -5.07
CA ILE A 120 2.78 4.27 -3.87
C ILE A 120 1.71 4.19 -2.78
N LYS A 121 2.15 3.90 -1.55
CA LYS A 121 1.29 3.70 -0.37
C LYS A 121 1.68 4.68 0.72
N THR A 122 0.69 5.25 1.40
CA THR A 122 0.96 6.28 2.42
C THR A 122 1.78 5.74 3.59
N SER A 123 1.29 4.68 4.25
CA SER A 123 1.72 4.32 5.60
C SER A 123 1.64 2.81 5.84
N THR A 124 2.26 2.35 6.91
CA THR A 124 2.14 0.97 7.39
C THR A 124 0.84 0.73 8.18
N GLY A 125 0.23 1.79 8.69
CA GLY A 125 -0.88 1.73 9.64
C GLY A 125 -0.41 1.64 11.10
N LYS A 126 0.91 1.70 11.34
CA LYS A 126 1.54 1.60 12.67
C LYS A 126 2.19 2.91 13.12
N GLU A 127 2.27 3.90 12.25
CA GLU A 127 2.75 5.24 12.58
C GLU A 127 1.69 6.02 13.39
N PRO A 128 2.12 7.04 14.18
CA PRO A 128 1.20 7.94 14.88
C PRO A 128 0.27 8.71 13.94
N VAL A 129 0.77 9.08 12.76
CA VAL A 129 0.01 9.74 11.68
C VAL A 129 0.12 8.90 10.42
N ASN A 130 -1.03 8.45 9.94
CA ASN A 130 -1.13 7.60 8.75
C ASN A 130 -1.70 8.39 7.55
N ALA A 131 -2.60 7.80 6.77
CA ALA A 131 -3.21 8.46 5.63
C ALA A 131 -3.98 9.72 6.05
N THR A 132 -3.70 10.84 5.39
CA THR A 132 -4.47 12.08 5.50
C THR A 132 -4.79 12.63 4.12
N LEU A 133 -5.87 13.41 3.99
CA LEU A 133 -6.24 13.99 2.69
C LEU A 133 -5.17 14.92 2.11
N PRO A 134 -4.49 15.80 2.87
CA PRO A 134 -3.41 16.62 2.33
C PRO A 134 -2.23 15.82 1.78
N VAL A 135 -1.81 14.76 2.48
CA VAL A 135 -0.76 13.85 2.01
C VAL A 135 -1.21 13.12 0.74
N SER A 136 -2.45 12.62 0.73
CA SER A 136 -3.04 11.92 -0.41
C SER A 136 -3.09 12.80 -1.65
N LEU A 137 -3.51 14.05 -1.49
CA LEU A 137 -3.52 15.05 -2.56
C LEU A 137 -2.12 15.23 -3.18
N VAL A 138 -1.10 15.36 -2.34
CA VAL A 138 0.29 15.51 -2.81
C VAL A 138 0.76 14.28 -3.58
N MET A 139 0.46 13.07 -3.07
CA MET A 139 0.84 11.83 -3.72
C MET A 139 0.12 11.63 -5.06
N MET A 140 -1.19 11.92 -5.12
CA MET A 140 -1.96 11.83 -6.37
C MET A 140 -1.47 12.83 -7.42
N ARG A 141 -1.12 14.04 -7.03
CA ARG A 141 -0.50 15.02 -7.93
C ARG A 141 0.85 14.56 -8.47
N ALA A 142 1.66 13.90 -7.62
CA ALA A 142 2.89 13.29 -8.09
C ALA A 142 2.64 12.14 -9.10
N ILE A 143 1.60 11.32 -8.88
CA ILE A 143 1.17 10.28 -9.84
C ILE A 143 0.73 10.91 -11.15
N ARG A 144 -0.11 11.94 -11.10
CA ARG A 144 -0.59 12.64 -12.30
C ARG A 144 0.57 13.21 -13.11
N GLU A 145 1.47 13.95 -12.47
CA GLU A 145 2.65 14.52 -13.12
C GLU A 145 3.56 13.45 -13.74
N TYR A 146 3.74 12.32 -13.04
CA TYR A 146 4.52 11.20 -13.54
C TYR A 146 3.85 10.56 -14.76
N HIS A 147 2.54 10.34 -14.71
CA HIS A 147 1.77 9.80 -15.82
C HIS A 147 1.80 10.72 -17.05
N GLU A 148 1.60 12.03 -16.88
CA GLU A 148 1.67 13.03 -17.95
C GLU A 148 3.03 13.03 -18.66
N LYS A 149 4.11 12.82 -17.90
CA LYS A 149 5.48 12.83 -18.46
C LYS A 149 5.92 11.52 -19.08
N THR A 150 5.41 10.39 -18.61
CA THR A 150 5.95 9.06 -18.95
C THR A 150 4.95 8.14 -19.63
N GLY A 151 3.65 8.42 -19.51
CA GLY A 151 2.57 7.54 -19.91
C GLY A 151 2.29 6.36 -18.98
N PHE A 152 3.16 6.11 -17.96
CA PHE A 152 2.95 5.02 -17.00
C PHE A 152 1.88 5.39 -15.98
N LYS A 153 0.98 4.44 -15.71
CA LYS A 153 -0.04 4.56 -14.65
C LYS A 153 0.46 3.89 -13.39
N ILE A 154 0.58 4.67 -12.33
CA ILE A 154 0.98 4.20 -11.01
C ILE A 154 -0.25 4.18 -10.11
N GLY A 155 -0.43 3.08 -9.37
CA GLY A 155 -1.54 2.94 -8.43
C GLY A 155 -1.31 3.72 -7.13
N TYR A 156 -2.41 4.01 -6.44
CA TYR A 156 -2.42 4.69 -5.15
C TYR A 156 -3.08 3.83 -4.06
N LYS A 157 -2.43 3.75 -2.87
CA LYS A 157 -2.96 3.00 -1.74
C LYS A 157 -2.90 3.82 -0.45
N PRO A 158 -3.98 4.55 -0.07
CA PRO A 158 -4.06 5.12 1.27
C PRO A 158 -4.19 4.00 2.31
N ALA A 159 -3.47 4.10 3.42
CA ALA A 159 -3.43 3.09 4.46
C ALA A 159 -3.33 3.69 5.86
N GLY A 160 -4.04 3.05 6.81
CA GLY A 160 -4.11 3.43 8.21
C GLY A 160 -5.13 4.53 8.50
N GLY A 161 -5.98 4.28 9.50
CA GLY A 161 -7.01 5.22 9.96
C GLY A 161 -8.31 5.23 9.15
N ILE A 162 -8.41 4.48 8.06
CA ILE A 162 -9.62 4.42 7.21
C ILE A 162 -10.44 3.22 7.64
N SER A 163 -11.48 3.44 8.43
CA SER A 163 -12.31 2.37 9.01
C SER A 163 -13.79 2.47 8.67
N LYS A 164 -14.23 3.58 8.07
CA LYS A 164 -15.64 3.82 7.74
C LYS A 164 -15.83 4.00 6.24
N ALA A 165 -16.94 3.49 5.72
CA ALA A 165 -17.33 3.65 4.32
C ALA A 165 -17.39 5.13 3.89
N LYS A 166 -17.87 6.02 4.77
CA LYS A 166 -17.89 7.47 4.54
C LYS A 166 -16.49 8.05 4.28
N ASP A 167 -15.50 7.64 5.07
CA ASP A 167 -14.12 8.11 4.88
C ASP A 167 -13.56 7.58 3.57
N ALA A 168 -13.84 6.30 3.24
CA ALA A 168 -13.43 5.70 1.98
C ALA A 168 -14.00 6.45 0.76
N LEU A 169 -15.27 6.86 0.80
CA LEU A 169 -15.89 7.67 -0.26
C LEU A 169 -15.18 9.01 -0.44
N THR A 170 -14.69 9.64 0.64
CA THR A 170 -13.93 10.89 0.54
C THR A 170 -12.61 10.67 -0.23
N TYR A 171 -11.89 9.56 0.03
CA TYR A 171 -10.69 9.22 -0.75
C TYR A 171 -11.01 8.89 -2.21
N LEU A 172 -12.10 8.18 -2.49
CA LEU A 172 -12.54 7.89 -3.86
C LEU A 172 -12.88 9.18 -4.62
N SER A 173 -13.58 10.12 -3.97
CA SER A 173 -13.86 11.43 -4.56
C SER A 173 -12.57 12.19 -4.89
N LEU A 174 -11.58 12.17 -4.00
CA LEU A 174 -10.29 12.80 -4.23
C LEU A 174 -9.53 12.14 -5.38
N VAL A 175 -9.56 10.81 -5.49
CA VAL A 175 -8.97 10.07 -6.63
C VAL A 175 -9.64 10.49 -7.94
N LYS A 176 -10.97 10.53 -7.96
CA LYS A 176 -11.72 10.95 -9.15
C LYS A 176 -11.35 12.35 -9.61
N GLU A 177 -11.28 13.31 -8.68
CA GLU A 177 -10.95 14.71 -8.98
C GLU A 177 -9.51 14.89 -9.49
N GLU A 178 -8.53 14.20 -8.87
CA GLU A 178 -7.12 14.43 -9.18
C GLU A 178 -6.57 13.52 -10.29
N LEU A 179 -7.11 12.31 -10.44
CA LEU A 179 -6.59 11.28 -11.36
C LEU A 179 -7.61 10.82 -12.42
N GLY A 180 -8.90 11.08 -12.20
CA GLY A 180 -9.97 10.67 -13.09
C GLY A 180 -10.50 9.25 -12.85
N ASP A 181 -11.61 8.93 -13.54
CA ASP A 181 -12.36 7.68 -13.35
C ASP A 181 -11.52 6.42 -13.64
N GLN A 182 -10.52 6.52 -14.51
CA GLN A 182 -9.65 5.39 -14.84
C GLN A 182 -8.83 4.86 -13.65
N TRP A 183 -8.64 5.66 -12.58
CA TRP A 183 -8.00 5.21 -11.33
C TRP A 183 -8.98 4.60 -10.33
N LEU A 184 -10.29 4.64 -10.58
CA LEU A 184 -11.30 4.01 -9.73
C LEU A 184 -11.44 2.50 -10.02
N SER A 185 -10.33 1.83 -10.24
CA SER A 185 -10.28 0.39 -10.47
C SER A 185 -9.36 -0.30 -9.45
N PRO A 186 -9.57 -1.60 -9.14
CA PRO A 186 -8.69 -2.34 -8.24
C PRO A 186 -7.24 -2.42 -8.71
N ASP A 187 -6.97 -2.22 -9.99
CA ASP A 187 -5.62 -2.25 -10.55
C ASP A 187 -4.81 -0.98 -10.25
N LEU A 188 -5.51 0.13 -9.95
CA LEU A 188 -4.87 1.43 -9.72
C LEU A 188 -5.23 2.08 -8.39
N PHE A 189 -6.21 1.52 -7.65
CA PHE A 189 -6.60 2.03 -6.35
C PHE A 189 -6.90 0.91 -5.36
N ARG A 190 -6.34 0.99 -4.17
CA ARG A 190 -6.57 0.06 -3.07
C ARG A 190 -6.66 0.80 -1.74
N PHE A 191 -7.42 0.28 -0.80
CA PHE A 191 -7.35 0.69 0.61
C PHE A 191 -6.46 -0.26 1.41
N GLY A 192 -5.64 0.29 2.31
CA GLY A 192 -4.96 -0.46 3.36
C GLY A 192 -5.74 -0.31 4.67
N ALA A 193 -6.67 -1.21 4.94
CA ALA A 193 -7.57 -1.14 6.10
C ALA A 193 -7.81 -2.52 6.69
N SER A 194 -8.10 -2.60 7.98
CA SER A 194 -8.42 -3.85 8.69
C SER A 194 -9.92 -4.03 8.92
N SER A 195 -10.67 -2.97 9.20
CA SER A 195 -12.09 -3.02 9.62
C SER A 195 -13.05 -2.37 8.62
N LEU A 196 -12.54 -1.76 7.54
CA LEU A 196 -13.38 -1.04 6.57
C LEU A 196 -14.41 -1.96 5.90
N LEU A 197 -14.04 -3.20 5.59
CA LEU A 197 -14.95 -4.13 4.92
C LEU A 197 -16.19 -4.40 5.77
N GLY A 198 -16.03 -4.65 7.07
CA GLY A 198 -17.17 -4.85 7.98
C GLY A 198 -18.07 -3.62 8.07
N ASP A 199 -17.52 -2.39 8.02
CA ASP A 199 -18.38 -1.19 7.98
C ASP A 199 -19.14 -1.08 6.65
N ILE A 200 -18.51 -1.39 5.51
CA ILE A 200 -19.17 -1.42 4.21
C ILE A 200 -20.31 -2.44 4.19
N GLU A 201 -20.06 -3.66 4.67
CA GLU A 201 -21.09 -4.72 4.76
C GLU A 201 -22.30 -4.25 5.59
N ARG A 202 -22.06 -3.62 6.74
CA ARG A 202 -23.12 -3.06 7.60
C ARG A 202 -23.89 -1.92 6.93
N GLN A 203 -23.24 -1.06 6.17
CA GLN A 203 -23.91 0.01 5.42
C GLN A 203 -24.79 -0.58 4.30
N LEU A 204 -24.33 -1.59 3.60
CA LEU A 204 -25.10 -2.27 2.56
C LEU A 204 -26.30 -3.02 3.17
N GLU A 205 -26.13 -3.70 4.30
CA GLU A 205 -27.25 -4.34 5.01
C GLU A 205 -28.28 -3.30 5.47
N HIS A 206 -27.84 -2.19 6.06
CA HIS A 206 -28.74 -1.10 6.43
C HIS A 206 -29.51 -0.55 5.23
N TYR A 207 -28.82 -0.35 4.09
CA TYR A 207 -29.47 0.15 2.88
C TYR A 207 -30.59 -0.79 2.39
N THR A 208 -30.42 -2.10 2.50
CA THR A 208 -31.37 -3.10 2.01
C THR A 208 -32.48 -3.43 3.02
N THR A 209 -32.18 -3.37 4.34
CA THR A 209 -33.12 -3.80 5.39
C THR A 209 -33.70 -2.67 6.23
N GLY A 210 -33.11 -1.47 6.15
CA GLY A 210 -33.45 -0.33 7.03
C GLY A 210 -32.91 -0.43 8.46
N VAL A 211 -32.17 -1.51 8.80
CA VAL A 211 -31.68 -1.77 10.16
C VAL A 211 -30.18 -2.08 10.13
N TYR A 212 -29.40 -1.50 11.06
CA TYR A 212 -27.99 -1.87 11.22
C TYR A 212 -27.85 -3.22 11.92
N SER A 213 -27.08 -4.10 11.33
CA SER A 213 -26.72 -5.39 11.95
C SER A 213 -25.80 -5.21 13.15
N ALA A 214 -25.82 -6.18 14.06
CA ALA A 214 -24.87 -6.25 15.14
C ALA A 214 -23.44 -6.45 14.59
N SER A 215 -22.43 -5.86 15.25
CA SER A 215 -21.02 -5.89 14.77
C SER A 215 -20.44 -7.30 14.63
N TYR A 216 -20.90 -8.26 15.46
CA TYR A 216 -20.45 -9.66 15.44
C TYR A 216 -21.04 -10.50 14.29
N ARG A 217 -21.98 -9.95 13.53
CA ARG A 217 -22.66 -10.71 12.46
C ARG A 217 -21.83 -10.84 11.19
N HIS A 218 -20.86 -9.97 11.00
CA HIS A 218 -19.96 -9.98 9.86
C HIS A 218 -18.59 -10.51 10.24
N ALA A 219 -17.95 -11.28 9.33
CA ALA A 219 -16.68 -11.96 9.58
C ALA A 219 -15.51 -11.02 9.95
N MET A 220 -15.62 -9.74 9.60
CA MET A 220 -14.63 -8.70 9.85
C MET A 220 -15.11 -7.66 10.88
N GLY A 221 -16.17 -7.98 11.59
CA GLY A 221 -16.78 -7.12 12.60
C GLY A 221 -16.05 -7.10 13.94
#